data_e23134d3156fe05f7f7e43593cb6c91f
#
_entry.id   e23134d3156fe05f7f7e43593cb6c91f
#
_cell.length_a   1.000
_cell.length_b   1.000
_cell.length_c   1.000
_cell.angle_alpha   90.00
_cell.angle_beta   90.00
_cell.angle_gamma   90.00
#
_symmetry.space_group_name_H-M   'P 1'
#
loop_
_entity.id
_entity.type
_entity.pdbx_description
1 polymer ?
#
loop_
_entity_poly.entity_id
_entity_poly.type
_entity_poly.pdbx_seq_one_letter_code
_entity_poly.pdbx_strand_id
1 'polypeptide(L)'
;MTNQRESILRYAAENFGTTPEYLWKSTPDAAVLRHRENGKWYGLLTNIPAEKLGLPSGRTVHILNVKCSPLETGSLLQKTGIFPAYHMNKTHWVTVLLDGTLPEPELFWLLEESYSLSNGNQFS
;
A
#
# COMPACT_ATOMS: atom_id res chain seq x y z
N MET A 1 -19.34 8.49 -4.70
CA MET A 1 -18.23 8.58 -3.75
C MET A 1 -17.09 7.70 -4.22
N THR A 2 -15.92 8.29 -4.39
CA THR A 2 -14.75 7.55 -4.86
C THR A 2 -14.14 6.77 -3.70
N ASN A 3 -13.90 5.47 -3.88
CA ASN A 3 -13.22 4.72 -2.83
C ASN A 3 -11.72 4.99 -2.91
N GLN A 4 -11.04 4.73 -1.79
CA GLN A 4 -9.62 5.07 -1.70
C GLN A 4 -8.73 4.22 -2.58
N ARG A 5 -9.15 2.98 -2.86
CA ARG A 5 -8.42 2.13 -3.81
C ARG A 5 -8.35 2.80 -5.18
N GLU A 6 -9.48 3.31 -5.66
CA GLU A 6 -9.50 3.98 -6.96
C GLU A 6 -8.67 5.26 -6.94
N SER A 7 -8.69 5.98 -5.82
CA SER A 7 -7.88 7.19 -5.68
C SER A 7 -6.40 6.88 -5.78
N ILE A 8 -5.95 5.78 -5.16
CA ILE A 8 -4.56 5.36 -5.21
C ILE A 8 -4.17 4.97 -6.63
N LEU A 9 -5.02 4.19 -7.31
CA LEU A 9 -4.73 3.77 -8.67
C LEU A 9 -4.63 4.97 -9.62
N ARG A 10 -5.52 5.93 -9.46
CA ARG A 10 -5.49 7.15 -10.27
C ARG A 10 -4.25 7.97 -9.98
N TYR A 11 -3.92 8.12 -8.71
CA TYR A 11 -2.74 8.89 -8.32
C TYR A 11 -1.48 8.29 -8.92
N ALA A 12 -1.35 6.97 -8.86
CA ALA A 12 -0.18 6.28 -9.41
C ALA A 12 -0.10 6.46 -10.92
N ALA A 13 -1.24 6.41 -11.61
CA ALA A 13 -1.27 6.60 -13.05
C ALA A 13 -0.87 8.03 -13.44
N GLU A 14 -1.42 9.02 -12.73
CA GLU A 14 -1.22 10.42 -13.09
C GLU A 14 0.14 10.95 -12.69
N ASN A 15 0.68 10.48 -11.57
CA ASN A 15 1.91 11.04 -11.04
C ASN A 15 3.15 10.19 -11.33
N PHE A 16 2.98 8.88 -11.53
CA PHE A 16 4.11 7.97 -11.75
C PHE A 16 4.01 7.22 -13.08
N GLY A 17 2.92 7.41 -13.81
CA GLY A 17 2.72 6.69 -15.06
C GLY A 17 2.57 5.19 -14.87
N THR A 18 2.14 4.75 -13.70
CA THR A 18 2.05 3.33 -13.37
C THR A 18 0.74 2.72 -13.85
N THR A 19 0.84 1.60 -14.56
CA THR A 19 -0.31 0.76 -14.88
C THR A 19 -0.28 -0.42 -13.92
N PRO A 20 -1.37 -0.65 -13.16
CA PRO A 20 -1.36 -1.76 -12.20
C PRO A 20 -1.28 -3.10 -12.91
N GLU A 21 -0.65 -4.08 -12.25
CA GLU A 21 -0.51 -5.42 -12.79
C GLU A 21 -1.27 -6.40 -11.91
N TYR A 22 -2.00 -7.29 -12.53
CA TYR A 22 -2.82 -8.29 -11.84
C TYR A 22 -2.20 -9.65 -12.10
N LEU A 23 -1.40 -10.14 -11.17
CA LEU A 23 -0.51 -11.27 -11.39
C LEU A 23 -1.08 -12.61 -10.97
N TRP A 24 -2.16 -12.63 -10.17
CA TRP A 24 -2.62 -13.88 -9.57
C TRP A 24 -4.07 -14.16 -9.92
N LYS A 25 -4.31 -15.41 -10.37
CA LYS A 25 -5.68 -15.84 -10.68
C LYS A 25 -6.49 -16.05 -9.41
N SER A 26 -5.84 -16.49 -8.34
CA SER A 26 -6.54 -16.77 -7.08
C SER A 26 -6.95 -15.51 -6.35
N THR A 27 -6.30 -14.39 -6.65
CA THR A 27 -6.65 -13.10 -6.06
C THR A 27 -6.69 -12.06 -7.18
N PRO A 28 -7.76 -12.11 -8.01
CA PRO A 28 -7.80 -11.28 -9.22
C PRO A 28 -7.83 -9.78 -8.96
N ASP A 29 -8.20 -9.36 -7.74
CA ASP A 29 -8.24 -7.94 -7.41
C ASP A 29 -6.93 -7.41 -6.87
N ALA A 30 -5.93 -8.27 -6.65
CA ALA A 30 -4.64 -7.82 -6.15
C ALA A 30 -3.88 -7.09 -7.24
N ALA A 31 -3.61 -5.81 -7.01
CA ALA A 31 -2.96 -4.94 -8.00
C ALA A 31 -1.57 -4.57 -7.52
N VAL A 32 -0.57 -4.86 -8.32
CA VAL A 32 0.82 -4.53 -8.03
C VAL A 32 1.18 -3.22 -8.72
N LEU A 33 1.77 -2.32 -7.95
CA LEU A 33 2.32 -1.07 -8.47
C LEU A 33 3.83 -1.18 -8.39
N ARG A 34 4.50 -1.12 -9.54
CA ARG A 34 5.95 -1.23 -9.54
C ARG A 34 6.59 -0.27 -10.52
N HIS A 35 7.87 0.00 -10.30
CA HIS A 35 8.65 0.85 -11.18
C HIS A 35 8.83 0.19 -12.53
N ARG A 36 8.72 0.98 -13.58
CA ARG A 36 8.93 0.47 -14.94
C ARG A 36 10.40 0.15 -15.20
N GLU A 37 11.29 0.90 -14.58
CA GLU A 37 12.72 0.81 -14.88
C GLU A 37 13.41 -0.33 -14.15
N ASN A 38 13.09 -0.56 -12.90
CA ASN A 38 13.79 -1.57 -12.11
C ASN A 38 12.89 -2.73 -11.67
N GLY A 39 11.59 -2.65 -11.93
CA GLY A 39 10.65 -3.69 -11.56
C GLY A 39 10.34 -3.83 -10.09
N LYS A 40 10.87 -2.97 -9.24
CA LYS A 40 10.62 -3.08 -7.80
C LYS A 40 9.22 -2.60 -7.48
N TRP A 41 8.58 -3.30 -6.55
CA TRP A 41 7.24 -2.95 -6.11
C TRP A 41 7.29 -1.76 -5.18
N TYR A 42 6.31 -0.86 -5.29
CA TYR A 42 6.14 0.21 -4.32
C TYR A 42 4.72 0.25 -3.78
N GLY A 43 3.84 -0.62 -4.24
CA GLY A 43 2.49 -0.71 -3.71
C GLY A 43 1.86 -2.03 -4.08
N LEU A 44 1.01 -2.53 -3.17
CA LEU A 44 0.21 -3.72 -3.43
C LEU A 44 -1.18 -3.46 -2.85
N LEU A 45 -2.15 -3.38 -3.72
CA LEU A 45 -3.55 -3.19 -3.35
C LEU A 45 -4.25 -4.53 -3.39
N THR A 46 -4.93 -4.88 -2.31
CA THR A 46 -5.70 -6.12 -2.28
C THR A 46 -6.80 -5.98 -1.25
N ASN A 47 -7.65 -7.01 -1.14
CA ASN A 47 -8.66 -7.05 -0.10
C ASN A 47 -8.47 -8.31 0.71
N ILE A 48 -8.68 -8.21 2.01
CA ILE A 48 -8.45 -9.29 2.96
C ILE A 48 -9.57 -9.30 4.00
N PRO A 49 -9.77 -10.44 4.68
CA PRO A 49 -10.69 -10.44 5.81
C PRO A 49 -10.21 -9.47 6.89
N ALA A 50 -11.13 -8.71 7.47
CA ALA A 50 -10.79 -7.68 8.45
C ALA A 50 -10.05 -8.23 9.65
N GLU A 51 -10.38 -9.46 10.06
CA GLU A 51 -9.74 -10.08 11.23
C GLU A 51 -8.24 -10.31 11.03
N LYS A 52 -7.76 -10.32 9.79
CA LYS A 52 -6.32 -10.43 9.54
C LYS A 52 -5.56 -9.20 10.03
N LEU A 53 -6.27 -8.10 10.24
CA LEU A 53 -5.67 -6.88 10.80
C LEU A 53 -6.03 -6.72 12.29
N GLY A 54 -6.67 -7.73 12.88
CA GLY A 54 -7.12 -7.62 14.27
C GLY A 54 -8.41 -6.82 14.43
N LEU A 55 -9.10 -6.57 13.33
CA LEU A 55 -10.39 -5.87 13.37
C LEU A 55 -11.53 -6.87 13.55
N PRO A 56 -12.72 -6.40 13.92
CA PRO A 56 -13.86 -7.32 14.03
C PRO A 56 -14.09 -8.10 12.75
N SER A 57 -14.39 -9.38 12.90
CA SER A 57 -14.55 -10.27 11.75
C SER A 57 -15.90 -10.05 11.06
N GLY A 58 -16.06 -10.71 9.91
CA GLY A 58 -17.32 -10.70 9.19
C GLY A 58 -17.36 -9.78 7.99
N ARG A 59 -16.25 -9.11 7.67
CA ARG A 59 -16.19 -8.25 6.49
C ARG A 59 -14.83 -8.34 5.83
N THR A 60 -14.81 -7.93 4.58
CA THR A 60 -13.58 -7.82 3.78
C THR A 60 -13.21 -6.35 3.71
N VAL A 61 -11.93 -6.05 3.83
CA VAL A 61 -11.44 -4.66 3.76
C VAL A 61 -10.41 -4.54 2.66
N HIS A 62 -10.34 -3.35 2.07
CA HIS A 62 -9.31 -3.04 1.09
C HIS A 62 -8.09 -2.50 1.82
N ILE A 63 -6.91 -2.93 1.39
CA ILE A 63 -5.65 -2.48 1.98
C ILE A 63 -4.66 -2.09 0.91
N LEU A 64 -3.67 -1.29 1.33
CA LEU A 64 -2.53 -0.92 0.52
C LEU A 64 -1.28 -1.22 1.31
N ASN A 65 -0.41 -2.06 0.77
CA ASN A 65 0.92 -2.25 1.35
C ASN A 65 1.86 -1.27 0.69
N VAL A 66 2.61 -0.51 1.49
CA VAL A 66 3.61 0.43 1.00
C VAL A 66 4.91 0.23 1.73
N LYS A 67 6.00 0.52 1.04
CA LYS A 67 7.33 0.45 1.63
C LYS A 67 7.56 1.67 2.50
N CYS A 68 8.27 1.48 3.61
CA CYS A 68 8.60 2.58 4.52
C CYS A 68 10.03 2.41 5.01
N SER A 69 10.60 3.49 5.51
CA SER A 69 11.92 3.44 6.14
C SER A 69 11.82 2.67 7.45
N PRO A 70 12.78 1.76 7.73
CA PRO A 70 12.78 1.07 9.02
C PRO A 70 12.80 2.03 10.21
N LEU A 71 13.37 3.22 10.03
CA LEU A 71 13.41 4.22 11.09
C LEU A 71 12.04 4.80 11.40
N GLU A 72 11.10 4.71 10.47
CA GLU A 72 9.78 5.29 10.63
C GLU A 72 8.70 4.26 10.92
N THR A 73 9.01 2.98 10.79
CA THR A 73 8.00 1.94 10.94
C THR A 73 7.26 2.04 12.28
N GLY A 74 8.02 2.22 13.36
CA GLY A 74 7.41 2.29 14.69
C GLY A 74 6.45 3.46 14.84
N SER A 75 6.83 4.63 14.32
CA SER A 75 5.96 5.80 14.37
C SER A 75 4.71 5.62 13.54
N LEU A 76 4.87 5.02 12.36
CA LEU A 76 3.73 4.81 11.47
C LEU A 76 2.72 3.85 12.08
N LEU A 77 3.20 2.81 12.76
CA LEU A 77 2.30 1.83 13.38
C LEU A 77 1.46 2.42 14.52
N GLN A 78 1.81 3.59 15.01
CA GLN A 78 1.01 4.25 16.03
C GLN A 78 -0.16 5.04 15.47
N LYS A 79 -0.21 5.22 14.15
CA LYS A 79 -1.31 5.93 13.53
C LYS A 79 -2.48 4.98 13.33
N THR A 80 -3.69 5.47 13.63
CA THR A 80 -4.90 4.70 13.38
C THR A 80 -5.03 4.46 11.88
N GLY A 81 -5.26 3.21 11.49
CA GLY A 81 -5.38 2.85 10.08
C GLY A 81 -4.13 2.28 9.47
N ILE A 82 -3.02 2.25 10.22
CA ILE A 82 -1.77 1.65 9.75
C ILE A 82 -1.45 0.44 10.62
N PHE A 83 -1.13 -0.67 9.99
CA PHE A 83 -0.96 -1.97 10.63
C PHE A 83 0.36 -2.61 10.21
N PRO A 84 0.86 -3.60 10.97
CA PRO A 84 2.01 -4.39 10.51
C PRO A 84 1.70 -4.99 9.16
N ALA A 85 2.72 -5.03 8.31
CA ALA A 85 2.53 -5.43 6.91
C ALA A 85 1.97 -6.85 6.79
N TYR A 86 0.92 -6.97 6.01
CA TYR A 86 0.29 -8.25 5.71
C TYR A 86 1.03 -8.92 4.57
N HIS A 87 1.63 -10.08 4.85
CA HIS A 87 2.38 -10.88 3.87
C HIS A 87 3.58 -10.16 3.25
N MET A 88 4.10 -9.13 3.91
CA MET A 88 5.28 -8.41 3.47
C MET A 88 6.26 -8.33 4.63
N ASN A 89 7.49 -7.95 4.33
CA ASN A 89 8.51 -7.75 5.36
C ASN A 89 8.08 -6.62 6.30
N LYS A 90 7.95 -6.96 7.58
CA LYS A 90 7.36 -6.03 8.56
C LYS A 90 8.31 -4.92 9.00
N THR A 91 9.60 -5.04 8.66
CA THR A 91 10.56 -3.97 8.94
C THR A 91 10.49 -2.87 7.89
N HIS A 92 10.22 -3.25 6.64
CA HIS A 92 10.30 -2.33 5.50
C HIS A 92 8.96 -1.98 4.88
N TRP A 93 7.86 -2.57 5.36
CA TRP A 93 6.54 -2.36 4.79
C TRP A 93 5.51 -2.17 5.90
N VAL A 94 4.46 -1.44 5.57
CA VAL A 94 3.27 -1.33 6.45
C VAL A 94 2.02 -1.54 5.60
N THR A 95 0.94 -1.92 6.27
CA THR A 95 -0.37 -2.08 5.65
C THR A 95 -1.26 -0.92 6.04
N VAL A 96 -1.88 -0.30 5.07
CA VAL A 96 -2.76 0.84 5.27
C VAL A 96 -4.19 0.43 4.95
N LEU A 97 -5.10 0.70 5.87
CA LEU A 97 -6.52 0.39 5.69
C LEU A 97 -7.16 1.47 4.83
N LEU A 98 -7.85 1.04 3.76
CA LEU A 98 -8.45 1.96 2.79
C LEU A 98 -9.95 2.09 3.05
N ASP A 99 -10.31 2.67 4.19
CA ASP A 99 -11.71 2.85 4.57
C ASP A 99 -12.04 4.29 4.92
N GLY A 100 -11.15 5.22 4.61
CA GLY A 100 -11.34 6.63 4.94
C GLY A 100 -10.73 7.04 6.26
N THR A 101 -10.19 6.09 7.04
CA THR A 101 -9.56 6.42 8.32
C THR A 101 -8.40 7.38 8.11
N LEU A 102 -7.54 7.11 7.11
CA LEU A 102 -6.49 8.05 6.75
C LEU A 102 -6.98 8.96 5.63
N PRO A 103 -6.78 10.27 5.77
CA PRO A 103 -7.14 11.20 4.69
C PRO A 103 -6.30 10.95 3.44
N GLU A 104 -6.86 11.25 2.29
CA GLU A 104 -6.15 11.02 1.02
C GLU A 104 -4.77 11.69 0.95
N PRO A 105 -4.59 12.92 1.44
CA PRO A 105 -3.23 13.49 1.40
C PRO A 105 -2.19 12.65 2.12
N GLU A 106 -2.55 12.01 3.24
CA GLU A 106 -1.62 11.13 3.93
C GLU A 106 -1.37 9.84 3.15
N LEU A 107 -2.41 9.30 2.52
CA LEU A 107 -2.25 8.13 1.67
C LEU A 107 -1.29 8.41 0.53
N PHE A 108 -1.47 9.56 -0.12
CA PHE A 108 -0.62 9.93 -1.25
C PHE A 108 0.82 10.15 -0.81
N TRP A 109 1.00 10.74 0.38
CA TRP A 109 2.33 10.94 0.92
C TRP A 109 3.04 9.61 1.16
N LEU A 110 2.31 8.65 1.74
CA LEU A 110 2.87 7.31 1.99
C LEU A 110 3.23 6.62 0.68
N LEU A 111 2.39 6.77 -0.34
CA LEU A 111 2.66 6.18 -1.64
C LEU A 111 3.89 6.79 -2.29
N GLU A 112 4.05 8.11 -2.19
CA GLU A 112 5.20 8.80 -2.75
C GLU A 112 6.49 8.42 -2.03
N GLU A 113 6.43 8.27 -0.71
CA GLU A 113 7.58 7.80 0.06
C GLU A 113 7.99 6.41 -0.38
N SER A 114 7.00 5.54 -0.56
CA SER A 114 7.26 4.18 -1.03
C SER A 114 7.89 4.18 -2.42
N TYR A 115 7.39 5.04 -3.30
CA TYR A 115 7.92 5.16 -4.64
C TYR A 115 9.38 5.61 -4.61
N SER A 116 9.69 6.60 -3.79
CA SER A 116 11.06 7.09 -3.64
C SER A 116 11.99 6.04 -3.08
N LEU A 117 11.54 5.32 -2.05
CA LEU A 117 12.38 4.31 -1.40
C LEU A 117 12.71 3.13 -2.29
N SER A 118 11.91 2.90 -3.32
CA SER A 118 12.09 1.74 -4.19
C SER A 118 12.59 2.09 -5.59
N ASN A 119 13.01 3.33 -5.82
CA ASN A 119 13.32 3.76 -7.19
C ASN A 119 14.68 3.33 -7.71
N GLY A 120 15.42 2.52 -6.98
CA GLY A 120 16.67 1.96 -7.49
C GLY A 120 17.89 2.82 -7.31
N ASN A 121 17.72 4.10 -6.98
CA ASN A 121 18.84 5.00 -6.71
C ASN A 121 19.15 5.08 -5.23
N GLN A 122 18.57 4.20 -4.48
CA GLN A 122 18.67 4.22 -3.04
C GLN A 122 19.89 3.49 -2.55
N PHE A 123 20.42 3.94 -1.46
CA PHE A 123 21.49 3.25 -0.77
C PHE A 123 20.94 2.34 0.32
N SER A 124 19.70 2.11 0.30
CA SER A 124 19.05 1.26 1.27
C SER A 124 19.30 -0.21 1.01
#